data_fc1c0e1adda07777544c079cc279e713
#
_entry.id   fc1c0e1adda07777544c079cc279e713
#
_cell.length_a   1.000
_cell.length_b   1.000
_cell.length_c   1.000
_cell.angle_alpha   90.00
_cell.angle_beta   90.00
_cell.angle_gamma   90.00
#
_symmetry.space_group_name_H-M   'P 1'
#
loop_
_entity.id
_entity.type
_entity.pdbx_description
1 polymer ?
#
loop_
_entity_poly.entity_id
_entity_poly.type
_entity_poly.pdbx_seq_one_letter_code
_entity_poly.pdbx_strand_id
1 'polypeptide(L)'
;MTKSQKAILELTRAMEDSAGNLPVMDEIFPDFLAPVVVEVVAGRELTRMRWGLPGPETAGGRPVTNVRNTASSYWRRWLGVEHRCLVMADAFCEWADTKPRKTPVWFGLDETRPLFALAGIWVSWTGVRGTKAEPVAGAHRLFGILTTEANAEVAAVHPKAMPVVLESVEEMEVWLRAGWEEAARLQRGFRDGGLRVLERRLAESGVQGSLGF
;
A
#
# COMPACT_ATOMS: atom_id res chain seq x y z
N MET A 1 -8.76 -3.66 2.88
CA MET A 1 -8.49 -5.01 2.32
C MET A 1 -9.34 -6.03 3.05
N THR A 2 -10.12 -6.81 2.32
CA THR A 2 -11.13 -7.73 2.88
C THR A 2 -10.87 -9.21 2.56
N LYS A 3 -9.84 -9.50 1.78
CA LYS A 3 -9.44 -10.86 1.45
C LYS A 3 -8.69 -11.51 2.61
N SER A 4 -8.75 -12.84 2.70
CA SER A 4 -8.13 -13.57 3.79
C SER A 4 -6.60 -13.53 3.72
N GLN A 5 -5.96 -13.65 4.87
CA GLN A 5 -4.51 -13.81 5.00
C GLN A 5 -3.97 -14.98 4.16
N LYS A 6 -4.71 -16.11 4.14
CA LYS A 6 -4.40 -17.26 3.30
C LYS A 6 -4.32 -16.91 1.82
N ALA A 7 -5.26 -16.09 1.30
CA ALA A 7 -5.24 -15.66 -0.09
C ALA A 7 -4.00 -14.80 -0.43
N ILE A 8 -3.51 -14.01 0.52
CA ILE A 8 -2.27 -13.24 0.36
C ILE A 8 -1.07 -14.20 0.25
N LEU A 9 -0.96 -15.16 1.17
CA LEU A 9 0.13 -16.14 1.17
C LEU A 9 0.17 -16.95 -0.13
N GLU A 10 -1.00 -17.41 -0.60
CA GLU A 10 -1.12 -18.14 -1.85
C GLU A 10 -0.71 -17.30 -3.07
N LEU A 11 -1.24 -16.08 -3.20
CA LEU A 11 -0.93 -15.19 -4.33
C LEU A 11 0.55 -14.83 -4.38
N THR A 12 1.14 -14.48 -3.24
CA THR A 12 2.52 -13.99 -3.16
C THR A 12 3.53 -15.10 -2.96
N ARG A 13 3.08 -16.36 -2.76
CA ARG A 13 3.95 -17.50 -2.41
C ARG A 13 4.80 -17.24 -1.18
N ALA A 14 4.27 -16.48 -0.22
CA ALA A 14 4.96 -16.22 1.04
C ALA A 14 5.00 -17.51 1.89
N MET A 15 6.21 -17.86 2.34
CA MET A 15 6.46 -19.07 3.12
C MET A 15 6.50 -18.79 4.62
N GLU A 16 6.77 -17.55 5.00
CA GLU A 16 6.78 -17.08 6.38
C GLU A 16 5.63 -16.11 6.62
N ASP A 17 5.01 -16.22 7.78
CA ASP A 17 3.92 -15.35 8.21
C ASP A 17 4.19 -14.81 9.62
N SER A 18 4.69 -13.59 9.69
CA SER A 18 4.91 -12.85 10.93
C SER A 18 3.86 -11.74 11.14
N ALA A 19 2.83 -11.70 10.29
CA ALA A 19 1.79 -10.67 10.39
C ALA A 19 0.87 -10.86 11.61
N GLY A 20 0.87 -12.06 12.21
CA GLY A 20 -0.08 -12.44 13.23
C GLY A 20 -1.49 -12.59 12.62
N ASN A 21 -2.53 -12.54 13.45
CA ASN A 21 -3.89 -12.60 12.95
C ASN A 21 -4.26 -11.25 12.30
N LEU A 22 -4.44 -11.23 10.97
CA LEU A 22 -4.85 -10.04 10.23
C LEU A 22 -6.36 -9.87 10.34
N PRO A 23 -6.85 -8.78 10.94
CA PRO A 23 -8.27 -8.45 10.89
C PRO A 23 -8.65 -8.03 9.47
N VAL A 24 -9.94 -8.05 9.18
CA VAL A 24 -10.48 -7.35 8.01
C VAL A 24 -10.18 -5.86 8.14
N MET A 25 -9.56 -5.27 7.12
CA MET A 25 -9.21 -3.86 7.09
C MET A 25 -9.96 -3.19 5.94
N ASP A 26 -11.11 -2.60 6.24
CA ASP A 26 -11.92 -1.92 5.21
C ASP A 26 -11.17 -0.71 4.66
N GLU A 27 -10.50 0.03 5.52
CA GLU A 27 -9.70 1.20 5.15
C GLU A 27 -8.36 1.20 5.90
N ILE A 28 -7.29 1.57 5.22
CA ILE A 28 -5.96 1.74 5.79
C ILE A 28 -5.53 3.18 5.53
N PHE A 29 -5.23 3.90 6.60
CA PHE A 29 -4.80 5.29 6.55
C PHE A 29 -3.29 5.44 6.79
N PRO A 30 -2.70 6.59 6.40
CA PRO A 30 -1.34 6.92 6.79
C PRO A 30 -1.10 6.68 8.28
N ASP A 31 0.09 6.18 8.60
CA ASP A 31 0.53 5.78 9.95
C ASP A 31 -0.14 4.51 10.53
N PHE A 32 -1.05 3.86 9.80
CA PHE A 32 -1.60 2.56 10.19
C PHE A 32 -0.67 1.41 9.76
N LEU A 33 -0.79 0.28 10.46
CA LEU A 33 -0.14 -0.97 10.06
C LEU A 33 -0.94 -1.61 8.91
N ALA A 34 -0.23 -2.03 7.86
CA ALA A 34 -0.81 -2.72 6.71
C ALA A 34 -0.06 -4.02 6.43
N PRO A 35 -0.70 -5.02 5.81
CA PRO A 35 -0.03 -6.24 5.36
C PRO A 35 0.90 -5.93 4.18
N VAL A 36 2.13 -6.38 4.31
CA VAL A 36 3.21 -6.16 3.35
C VAL A 36 3.97 -7.46 3.16
N VAL A 37 4.36 -7.78 1.94
CA VAL A 37 5.20 -8.94 1.63
C VAL A 37 6.57 -8.46 1.19
N VAL A 38 7.62 -9.06 1.75
CA VAL A 38 9.04 -8.76 1.46
C VAL A 38 9.81 -10.04 1.16
N GLU A 39 10.92 -9.90 0.44
CA GLU A 39 11.92 -10.96 0.34
C GLU A 39 12.80 -10.93 1.58
N VAL A 40 13.03 -12.10 2.16
CA VAL A 40 13.97 -12.34 3.24
C VAL A 40 14.86 -13.55 2.89
N VAL A 41 15.91 -13.80 3.67
CA VAL A 41 16.86 -14.89 3.37
C VAL A 41 16.16 -16.26 3.25
N ALA A 42 15.12 -16.48 4.06
CA ALA A 42 14.36 -17.74 4.07
C ALA A 42 13.28 -17.84 2.98
N GLY A 43 13.10 -16.79 2.16
CA GLY A 43 12.06 -16.71 1.12
C GLY A 43 11.22 -15.45 1.24
N ARG A 44 9.89 -15.57 1.13
CA ARG A 44 8.97 -14.44 1.30
C ARG A 44 8.29 -14.45 2.65
N GLU A 45 8.27 -13.28 3.27
CA GLU A 45 7.61 -13.03 4.55
C GLU A 45 6.39 -12.12 4.35
N LEU A 46 5.22 -12.57 4.79
CA LEU A 46 4.08 -11.71 5.05
C LEU A 46 4.22 -11.10 6.45
N THR A 47 4.23 -9.80 6.54
CA THR A 47 4.40 -9.05 7.78
C THR A 47 3.50 -7.83 7.82
N ARG A 48 3.55 -7.06 8.90
CA ARG A 48 2.91 -5.75 9.02
C ARG A 48 3.94 -4.65 9.12
N MET A 49 3.75 -3.61 8.32
CA MET A 49 4.57 -2.41 8.36
C MET A 49 3.69 -1.17 8.49
N ARG A 50 4.24 -0.10 9.02
CA ARG A 50 3.54 1.18 9.19
C ARG A 50 3.67 2.04 7.95
N TRP A 51 2.56 2.60 7.48
CA TRP A 51 2.53 3.41 6.26
C TRP A 51 3.03 4.83 6.51
N GLY A 52 4.15 5.18 5.95
CA GLY A 52 4.77 6.50 6.04
C GLY A 52 6.28 6.41 6.27
N LEU A 53 7.06 6.51 5.20
CA LEU A 53 8.51 6.56 5.24
C LEU A 53 9.00 7.81 5.99
N PRO A 54 10.20 7.82 6.56
CA PRO A 54 10.79 9.05 7.06
C PRO A 54 11.00 10.01 5.88
N GLY A 55 10.54 11.23 6.01
CA GLY A 55 10.75 12.27 5.01
C GLY A 55 12.12 12.92 5.15
N PRO A 56 12.60 13.65 4.11
CA PRO A 56 13.83 14.41 4.19
C PRO A 56 13.73 15.47 5.29
N GLU A 57 14.77 15.61 6.10
CA GLU A 57 14.85 16.67 7.13
C GLU A 57 14.74 18.07 6.52
N THR A 58 15.31 18.25 5.33
CA THR A 58 15.20 19.50 4.54
C THR A 58 13.77 19.86 4.16
N ALA A 59 12.85 18.87 4.18
CA ALA A 59 11.40 19.05 3.95
C ALA A 59 10.59 18.94 5.26
N GLY A 60 11.24 19.14 6.41
CA GLY A 60 10.62 19.11 7.73
C GLY A 60 10.36 17.71 8.31
N GLY A 61 11.01 16.67 7.76
CA GLY A 61 10.98 15.31 8.31
C GLY A 61 9.61 14.63 8.35
N ARG A 62 8.58 15.21 7.70
CA ARG A 62 7.21 14.68 7.73
C ARG A 62 7.14 13.31 7.06
N PRO A 63 6.32 12.39 7.57
CA PRO A 63 6.10 11.09 6.94
C PRO A 63 5.69 11.22 5.47
N VAL A 64 6.31 10.42 4.60
CA VAL A 64 6.02 10.36 3.17
C VAL A 64 5.33 9.04 2.84
N THR A 65 4.08 9.13 2.43
CA THR A 65 3.26 7.96 2.08
C THR A 65 3.48 7.50 0.64
N ASN A 66 3.76 8.44 -0.26
CA ASN A 66 3.86 8.20 -1.70
C ASN A 66 5.19 8.70 -2.26
N VAL A 67 5.86 7.85 -3.04
CA VAL A 67 7.15 8.15 -3.68
C VAL A 67 6.95 8.21 -5.20
N ARG A 68 7.03 9.41 -5.78
CA ARG A 68 6.93 9.62 -7.23
C ARG A 68 8.29 9.70 -7.90
N ASN A 69 9.17 10.52 -7.36
CA ASN A 69 10.47 10.81 -7.96
C ASN A 69 11.54 9.82 -7.46
N THR A 70 11.61 8.64 -8.07
CA THR A 70 12.62 7.62 -7.77
C THR A 70 14.02 8.01 -8.25
N ALA A 71 14.16 9.03 -9.11
CA ALA A 71 15.45 9.56 -9.49
C ALA A 71 16.11 10.44 -8.40
N SER A 72 15.34 10.87 -7.41
CA SER A 72 15.85 11.65 -6.28
C SER A 72 16.93 10.85 -5.51
N SER A 73 18.05 11.51 -5.19
CA SER A 73 19.13 10.91 -4.39
C SER A 73 18.64 10.43 -3.02
N TYR A 74 17.61 11.07 -2.46
CA TYR A 74 17.01 10.67 -1.20
C TYR A 74 16.37 9.30 -1.26
N TRP A 75 15.58 9.00 -2.32
CA TRP A 75 14.87 7.73 -2.46
C TRP A 75 15.71 6.63 -3.09
N ARG A 76 16.69 6.98 -3.95
CA ARG A 76 17.53 6.03 -4.69
C ARG A 76 18.22 5.01 -3.79
N ARG A 77 18.60 5.39 -2.59
CA ARG A 77 19.25 4.51 -1.60
C ARG A 77 18.36 3.36 -1.10
N TRP A 78 17.05 3.44 -1.33
CA TRP A 78 16.07 2.44 -0.89
C TRP A 78 15.35 1.77 -2.07
N LEU A 79 15.94 1.79 -3.25
CA LEU A 79 15.37 1.12 -4.44
C LEU A 79 15.97 -0.25 -4.69
N GLY A 80 16.94 -0.69 -3.88
CA GLY A 80 17.49 -2.05 -3.91
C GLY A 80 16.45 -3.10 -3.54
N VAL A 81 16.67 -4.35 -3.96
CA VAL A 81 15.75 -5.47 -3.72
C VAL A 81 15.45 -5.67 -2.23
N GLU A 82 16.44 -5.40 -1.38
CA GLU A 82 16.33 -5.51 0.09
C GLU A 82 15.35 -4.52 0.72
N HIS A 83 14.99 -3.48 -0.01
CA HIS A 83 14.06 -2.43 0.42
C HIS A 83 12.72 -2.46 -0.32
N ARG A 84 12.50 -3.39 -1.25
CA ARG A 84 11.24 -3.47 -1.97
C ARG A 84 10.23 -4.32 -1.25
N CYS A 85 8.98 -3.97 -1.40
CA CYS A 85 7.89 -4.71 -0.81
C CYS A 85 6.64 -4.66 -1.70
N LEU A 86 5.74 -5.62 -1.48
CA LEU A 86 4.40 -5.64 -2.03
C LEU A 86 3.43 -5.18 -0.96
N VAL A 87 2.73 -4.08 -1.20
CA VAL A 87 1.65 -3.63 -0.32
C VAL A 87 0.35 -4.24 -0.82
N MET A 88 -0.22 -5.16 -0.04
CA MET A 88 -1.37 -5.93 -0.48
C MET A 88 -2.66 -5.11 -0.43
N ALA A 89 -3.43 -5.16 -1.51
CA ALA A 89 -4.69 -4.43 -1.66
C ALA A 89 -5.72 -5.23 -2.48
N ASP A 90 -6.98 -4.92 -2.32
CA ASP A 90 -8.10 -5.32 -3.18
C ASP A 90 -8.82 -4.08 -3.76
N ALA A 91 -8.46 -2.90 -3.28
CA ALA A 91 -8.84 -1.59 -3.78
C ALA A 91 -7.90 -0.51 -3.24
N PHE A 92 -7.84 0.63 -3.91
CA PHE A 92 -7.23 1.86 -3.40
C PHE A 92 -8.18 3.04 -3.57
N CYS A 93 -7.96 4.09 -2.79
CA CYS A 93 -8.84 5.26 -2.73
C CYS A 93 -8.11 6.51 -3.22
N GLU A 94 -8.78 7.27 -4.08
CA GLU A 94 -8.40 8.63 -4.44
C GLU A 94 -9.53 9.61 -4.09
N TRP A 95 -9.18 10.86 -3.87
CA TRP A 95 -10.12 11.86 -3.39
C TRP A 95 -10.54 12.80 -4.51
N ALA A 96 -11.82 12.72 -4.91
CA ALA A 96 -12.42 13.69 -5.82
C ALA A 96 -12.52 15.07 -5.15
N ASP A 97 -12.21 16.13 -5.91
CA ASP A 97 -12.26 17.52 -5.42
C ASP A 97 -13.69 18.09 -5.45
N THR A 98 -14.59 17.42 -4.73
CA THR A 98 -16.00 17.82 -4.60
C THR A 98 -16.18 18.84 -3.49
N LYS A 99 -17.27 19.65 -3.57
CA LYS A 99 -17.65 20.66 -2.56
C LYS A 99 -18.90 20.18 -1.81
N PRO A 100 -19.06 20.45 -0.51
CA PRO A 100 -18.15 21.19 0.39
C PRO A 100 -17.00 20.36 0.92
N ARG A 101 -16.97 19.05 0.66
CA ARG A 101 -15.92 18.10 1.14
C ARG A 101 -15.48 17.21 0.00
N LYS A 102 -14.22 16.80 0.04
CA LYS A 102 -13.70 15.77 -0.86
C LYS A 102 -14.42 14.46 -0.67
N THR A 103 -14.72 13.78 -1.78
CA THR A 103 -15.39 12.47 -1.77
C THR A 103 -14.39 11.37 -2.07
N PRO A 104 -14.30 10.30 -1.24
CA PRO A 104 -13.46 9.16 -1.55
C PRO A 104 -14.06 8.37 -2.71
N VAL A 105 -13.22 8.04 -3.69
CA VAL A 105 -13.55 7.18 -4.82
C VAL A 105 -12.64 5.97 -4.79
N TRP A 106 -13.22 4.78 -4.78
CA TRP A 106 -12.48 3.52 -4.68
C TRP A 106 -12.27 2.91 -6.05
N PHE A 107 -11.06 2.43 -6.30
CA PHE A 107 -10.66 1.76 -7.52
C PHE A 107 -10.16 0.35 -7.22
N GLY A 108 -10.57 -0.63 -8.02
CA GLY A 108 -10.08 -2.00 -8.01
C GLY A 108 -10.05 -2.57 -9.40
N LEU A 109 -9.56 -3.80 -9.55
CA LEU A 109 -9.46 -4.45 -10.85
C LEU A 109 -10.85 -4.76 -11.42
N ASP A 110 -11.75 -5.24 -10.56
CA ASP A 110 -13.18 -5.48 -10.87
C ASP A 110 -14.03 -5.50 -9.58
N GLU A 111 -15.33 -5.70 -9.74
CA GLU A 111 -16.32 -5.72 -8.66
C GLU A 111 -16.13 -6.87 -7.67
N THR A 112 -15.46 -7.95 -8.07
CA THR A 112 -15.15 -9.11 -7.19
C THR A 112 -13.98 -8.79 -6.25
N ARG A 113 -13.30 -7.67 -6.51
CA ARG A 113 -12.15 -7.17 -5.74
C ARG A 113 -11.05 -8.23 -5.60
N PRO A 114 -10.48 -8.74 -6.70
CA PRO A 114 -9.35 -9.64 -6.60
C PRO A 114 -8.17 -8.93 -5.93
N LEU A 115 -7.31 -9.71 -5.26
CA LEU A 115 -6.07 -9.19 -4.71
C LEU A 115 -5.11 -8.76 -5.81
N PHE A 116 -4.43 -7.67 -5.57
CA PHE A 116 -3.28 -7.19 -6.31
C PHE A 116 -2.25 -6.61 -5.31
N ALA A 117 -1.09 -6.23 -5.79
CA ALA A 117 -0.12 -5.52 -4.99
C ALA A 117 0.09 -4.09 -5.49
N LEU A 118 0.44 -3.20 -4.59
CA LEU A 118 1.02 -1.91 -4.92
C LEU A 118 2.53 -2.00 -4.70
N ALA A 119 3.30 -1.50 -5.66
CA ALA A 119 4.75 -1.44 -5.55
C ALA A 119 5.14 -0.51 -4.39
N GLY A 120 5.87 -1.03 -3.42
CA GLY A 120 6.31 -0.30 -2.25
C GLY A 120 7.81 -0.39 -2.01
N ILE A 121 8.32 0.54 -1.23
CA ILE A 121 9.64 0.47 -0.63
C ILE A 121 9.52 0.60 0.87
N TRP A 122 10.45 0.00 1.62
CA TRP A 122 10.42 -0.01 3.07
C TRP A 122 11.80 0.21 3.69
N VAL A 123 11.78 0.65 4.97
CA VAL A 123 13.00 0.89 5.75
C VAL A 123 12.76 0.52 7.22
N SER A 124 13.82 0.08 7.90
CA SER A 124 13.88 0.10 9.35
C SER A 124 14.23 1.51 9.83
N TRP A 125 13.48 2.01 10.81
CA TRP A 125 13.66 3.36 11.33
C TRP A 125 13.35 3.38 12.82
N THR A 126 14.11 4.16 13.58
CA THR A 126 13.89 4.33 15.02
C THR A 126 13.45 5.76 15.31
N GLY A 127 12.37 5.91 16.06
CA GLY A 127 11.81 7.19 16.42
C GLY A 127 10.42 7.07 17.01
N VAL A 128 9.64 8.14 16.92
CA VAL A 128 8.27 8.18 17.43
C VAL A 128 7.28 8.25 16.29
N ARG A 129 6.30 7.35 16.27
CA ARG A 129 5.14 7.29 15.38
C ARG A 129 3.85 7.31 16.21
N GLY A 130 2.71 7.20 15.56
CA GLY A 130 1.41 7.28 16.21
C GLY A 130 0.93 8.72 16.37
N THR A 131 -0.12 8.90 17.14
CA THR A 131 -0.73 10.21 17.41
C THR A 131 -0.04 10.92 18.58
N LYS A 132 -0.31 12.21 18.75
CA LYS A 132 0.14 12.93 19.95
C LYS A 132 -0.43 12.36 21.24
N ALA A 133 -1.64 11.78 21.18
CA ALA A 133 -2.31 11.15 22.33
C ALA A 133 -1.76 9.75 22.62
N GLU A 134 -1.32 9.04 21.58
CA GLU A 134 -0.80 7.67 21.66
C GLU A 134 0.51 7.56 20.89
N PRO A 135 1.61 8.13 21.42
CA PRO A 135 2.92 8.06 20.77
C PRO A 135 3.49 6.65 20.92
N VAL A 136 4.04 6.11 19.83
CA VAL A 136 4.72 4.83 19.80
C VAL A 136 6.19 5.07 19.49
N ALA A 137 7.02 4.99 20.52
CA ALA A 137 8.47 5.14 20.41
C ALA A 137 9.13 3.77 20.15
N GLY A 138 10.21 3.75 19.41
CA GLY A 138 11.04 2.56 19.19
C GLY A 138 11.39 2.32 17.74
N ALA A 139 11.73 1.06 17.44
CA ALA A 139 12.04 0.62 16.09
C ALA A 139 10.76 0.33 15.31
N HIS A 140 10.70 0.81 14.09
CA HIS A 140 9.57 0.63 13.18
C HIS A 140 10.06 0.10 11.83
N ARG A 141 9.27 -0.78 11.21
CA ARG A 141 9.36 -1.05 9.78
C ARG A 141 8.34 -0.13 9.08
N LEU A 142 8.84 0.80 8.27
CA LEU A 142 8.03 1.82 7.60
C LEU A 142 8.03 1.58 6.10
N PHE A 143 6.88 1.73 5.46
CA PHE A 143 6.77 1.63 4.00
C PHE A 143 6.14 2.87 3.38
N GLY A 144 6.40 3.05 2.09
CA GLY A 144 5.71 4.00 1.22
C GLY A 144 5.40 3.34 -0.12
N ILE A 145 4.37 3.84 -0.79
CA ILE A 145 3.88 3.32 -2.06
C ILE A 145 4.50 4.14 -3.20
N LEU A 146 4.96 3.48 -4.26
CA LEU A 146 5.36 4.18 -5.47
C LEU A 146 4.12 4.67 -6.22
N THR A 147 4.24 5.87 -6.78
CA THR A 147 3.19 6.46 -7.62
C THR A 147 3.71 6.77 -9.02
N THR A 148 2.77 6.85 -9.95
CA THR A 148 3.01 7.13 -11.37
C THR A 148 1.94 8.07 -11.91
N GLU A 149 1.93 8.35 -13.21
CA GLU A 149 0.83 9.09 -13.86
C GLU A 149 -0.49 8.30 -13.75
N ALA A 150 -1.57 9.06 -13.62
CA ALA A 150 -2.90 8.46 -13.55
C ALA A 150 -3.32 7.95 -14.94
N ASN A 151 -3.94 6.75 -14.97
CA ASN A 151 -4.65 6.25 -16.14
C ASN A 151 -5.99 6.99 -16.33
N ALA A 152 -6.73 6.69 -17.39
CA ALA A 152 -7.96 7.43 -17.74
C ALA A 152 -8.99 7.44 -16.60
N GLU A 153 -9.20 6.30 -15.92
CA GLU A 153 -10.20 6.16 -14.85
C GLU A 153 -9.83 6.99 -13.62
N VAL A 154 -8.56 6.89 -13.19
CA VAL A 154 -8.10 7.62 -12.01
C VAL A 154 -7.96 9.11 -12.31
N ALA A 155 -7.53 9.48 -13.53
CA ALA A 155 -7.37 10.87 -13.94
C ALA A 155 -8.68 11.65 -13.91
N ALA A 156 -9.82 10.99 -14.16
CA ALA A 156 -11.15 11.59 -14.05
C ALA A 156 -11.47 12.06 -12.61
N VAL A 157 -10.79 11.54 -11.61
CA VAL A 157 -10.98 11.84 -10.17
C VAL A 157 -9.78 12.59 -9.62
N HIS A 158 -8.57 12.08 -9.87
CA HIS A 158 -7.30 12.61 -9.38
C HIS A 158 -6.24 12.57 -10.49
N PRO A 159 -6.12 13.63 -11.32
CA PRO A 159 -5.29 13.62 -12.52
C PRO A 159 -3.78 13.61 -12.25
N LYS A 160 -3.34 13.85 -11.00
CA LYS A 160 -1.93 14.06 -10.69
C LYS A 160 -1.13 12.76 -10.60
N ALA A 161 -1.71 11.71 -10.03
CA ALA A 161 -0.99 10.47 -9.76
C ALA A 161 -1.95 9.31 -9.45
N MET A 162 -1.43 8.09 -9.59
CA MET A 162 -2.04 6.86 -9.07
C MET A 162 -0.94 5.98 -8.45
N PRO A 163 -1.28 5.02 -7.58
CA PRO A 163 -0.34 3.99 -7.14
C PRO A 163 0.17 3.15 -8.32
N VAL A 164 1.40 2.65 -8.21
CA VAL A 164 1.92 1.64 -9.15
C VAL A 164 1.27 0.30 -8.82
N VAL A 165 0.37 -0.16 -9.69
CA VAL A 165 -0.37 -1.42 -9.54
C VAL A 165 0.42 -2.56 -10.18
N LEU A 166 0.61 -3.64 -9.42
CA LEU A 166 1.18 -4.91 -9.86
C LEU A 166 0.06 -5.95 -9.83
N GLU A 167 -0.45 -6.28 -11.01
CA GLU A 167 -1.63 -7.14 -11.15
C GLU A 167 -1.26 -8.63 -11.16
N SER A 168 -0.14 -8.96 -11.79
CA SER A 168 0.27 -10.34 -12.00
C SER A 168 1.38 -10.80 -11.04
N VAL A 169 1.46 -12.11 -10.85
CA VAL A 169 2.55 -12.74 -10.08
C VAL A 169 3.91 -12.42 -10.70
N GLU A 170 4.00 -12.36 -12.03
CA GLU A 170 5.22 -12.05 -12.77
C GLU A 170 5.70 -10.63 -12.48
N GLU A 171 4.80 -9.65 -12.46
CA GLU A 171 5.14 -8.26 -12.07
C GLU A 171 5.59 -8.19 -10.62
N MET A 172 4.96 -8.94 -9.72
CA MET A 172 5.36 -9.03 -8.31
C MET A 172 6.75 -9.65 -8.17
N GLU A 173 7.08 -10.71 -8.95
CA GLU A 173 8.41 -11.32 -9.00
C GLU A 173 9.47 -10.32 -9.49
N VAL A 174 9.20 -9.64 -10.60
CA VAL A 174 10.10 -8.62 -11.16
C VAL A 174 10.32 -7.50 -10.13
N TRP A 175 9.25 -7.03 -9.49
CA TRP A 175 9.36 -5.99 -8.47
C TRP A 175 10.25 -6.39 -7.31
N LEU A 176 10.08 -7.59 -6.77
CA LEU A 176 10.82 -8.04 -5.59
C LEU A 176 12.27 -8.45 -5.90
N ARG A 177 12.57 -8.98 -7.11
CA ARG A 177 13.83 -9.69 -7.37
C ARG A 177 14.70 -9.10 -8.49
N ALA A 178 14.11 -8.43 -9.47
CA ALA A 178 14.87 -7.92 -10.58
C ALA A 178 15.77 -6.74 -10.21
N GLY A 179 16.81 -6.49 -11.00
CA GLY A 179 17.60 -5.27 -10.88
C GLY A 179 16.75 -4.01 -11.04
N TRP A 180 17.23 -2.87 -10.50
CA TRP A 180 16.44 -1.64 -10.52
C TRP A 180 16.05 -1.20 -11.94
N GLU A 181 16.93 -1.38 -12.89
CA GLU A 181 16.67 -0.99 -14.30
C GLU A 181 15.43 -1.70 -14.87
N GLU A 182 15.22 -2.97 -14.53
CA GLU A 182 14.05 -3.74 -14.95
C GLU A 182 12.84 -3.40 -14.11
N ALA A 183 12.98 -3.40 -12.79
CA ALA A 183 11.88 -3.09 -11.86
C ALA A 183 11.33 -1.66 -12.06
N ALA A 184 12.15 -0.69 -12.41
CA ALA A 184 11.75 0.68 -12.69
C ALA A 184 10.74 0.80 -13.84
N ARG A 185 10.73 -0.16 -14.78
CA ARG A 185 9.75 -0.20 -15.89
C ARG A 185 8.33 -0.46 -15.40
N LEU A 186 8.17 -1.00 -14.20
CA LEU A 186 6.86 -1.18 -13.55
C LEU A 186 6.29 0.12 -12.98
N GLN A 187 7.13 1.18 -12.82
CA GLN A 187 6.64 2.51 -12.42
C GLN A 187 6.00 3.22 -13.63
N ARG A 188 4.90 2.69 -14.09
CA ARG A 188 4.12 3.14 -15.24
C ARG A 188 2.64 3.25 -14.88
N GLY A 189 1.88 4.07 -15.61
CA GLY A 189 0.42 4.10 -15.51
C GLY A 189 -0.15 2.71 -15.74
N PHE A 190 -1.18 2.36 -14.99
CA PHE A 190 -1.92 1.13 -15.25
C PHE A 190 -2.71 1.29 -16.56
N ARG A 191 -2.97 0.20 -17.26
CA ARG A 191 -3.68 0.25 -18.55
C ARG A 191 -5.05 0.92 -18.42
N ASP A 192 -5.43 1.73 -19.39
CA ASP A 192 -6.79 2.26 -19.50
C ASP A 192 -7.80 1.12 -19.64
N GLY A 193 -8.97 1.26 -19.03
CA GLY A 193 -9.99 0.22 -18.97
C GLY A 193 -9.68 -0.92 -18.00
N GLY A 194 -8.54 -0.86 -17.30
CA GLY A 194 -8.10 -1.90 -16.37
C GLY A 194 -8.57 -1.73 -14.93
N LEU A 195 -9.17 -0.59 -14.60
CA LEU A 195 -9.72 -0.33 -13.27
C LEU A 195 -11.22 -0.08 -13.34
N ARG A 196 -11.90 -0.36 -12.23
CA ARG A 196 -13.31 -0.04 -12.02
C ARG A 196 -13.46 0.85 -10.80
N VAL A 197 -14.36 1.83 -10.89
CA VAL A 197 -14.86 2.55 -9.72
C VAL A 197 -15.75 1.60 -8.94
N LEU A 198 -15.42 1.41 -7.68
CA LEU A 198 -16.11 0.47 -6.80
C LEU A 198 -16.99 1.22 -5.79
N GLU A 199 -18.10 0.62 -5.42
CA GLU A 199 -18.87 1.11 -4.29
C GLU A 199 -18.05 1.00 -2.99
N ARG A 200 -18.15 2.02 -2.12
CA ARG A 200 -17.54 1.96 -0.79
C ARG A 200 -18.19 0.83 0.00
N ARG A 201 -17.37 -0.08 0.54
CA ARG A 201 -17.88 -1.02 1.55
C ARG A 201 -18.15 -0.24 2.83
N LEU A 202 -19.41 -0.24 3.24
CA LEU A 202 -19.75 0.14 4.60
C LEU A 202 -19.45 -1.09 5.48
N ALA A 203 -18.70 -0.91 6.56
CA ALA A 203 -18.59 -1.95 7.58
C ALA A 203 -20.02 -2.35 7.97
N GLU A 204 -20.35 -3.63 7.90
CA GLU A 204 -21.59 -4.12 8.49
C GLU A 204 -21.52 -3.73 9.97
N SER A 205 -22.35 -2.76 10.33
CA SER A 205 -22.52 -2.34 11.73
C SER A 205 -22.97 -3.59 12.47
N GLY A 206 -22.05 -4.20 13.23
CA GLY A 206 -22.41 -5.30 14.11
C GLY A 206 -23.59 -4.83 14.95
N VAL A 207 -24.74 -5.41 14.71
CA VAL A 207 -25.93 -5.25 15.55
C VAL A 207 -25.53 -5.78 16.92
N GLN A 208 -25.05 -4.89 17.78
CA GLN A 208 -25.03 -5.16 19.21
C GLN A 208 -26.47 -5.24 19.66
N GLY A 209 -26.96 -6.48 19.74
CA GLY A 209 -28.27 -6.76 20.32
C GLY A 209 -28.37 -6.10 21.68
N SER A 210 -29.28 -5.15 21.79
CA SER A 210 -29.81 -4.68 23.03
C SER A 210 -30.47 -5.88 23.74
N LEU A 211 -29.75 -6.50 24.66
CA LEU A 211 -30.39 -7.30 25.69
C LEU A 211 -30.82 -6.32 26.78
N GLY A 212 -32.09 -5.91 26.68
CA GLY A 212 -32.79 -5.36 27.83
C GLY A 212 -32.94 -6.41 28.91
N PHE A 213 -32.60 -6.03 30.10
CA PHE A 213 -33.31 -6.31 31.38
C PHE A 213 -32.93 -5.21 32.37
#